data_c610e1471b30697f662d5bc92e2127e8
#
_entry.id   c610e1471b30697f662d5bc92e2127e8
#
_cell.length_a   1.000
_cell.length_b   1.000
_cell.length_c   1.000
_cell.angle_alpha   90.00
_cell.angle_beta   90.00
_cell.angle_gamma   90.00
#
_symmetry.space_group_name_H-M   'P 1'
#
loop_
_entity.id
_entity.type
_entity.pdbx_description
1 polymer ?
#
loop_
_entity_poly.entity_id
_entity_poly.type
_entity_poly.pdbx_seq_one_letter_code
_entity_poly.pdbx_strand_id
1 'polypeptide(L)'
;MSIKFTEQQLSYMQNAREFVHGRKCYELELPWMDKDAIFWLNDNLKPNYNCLEFGSGGSTLFFNKIVNNINTFEADKNWYNMLREKHNNDKINYNYVYSQNELISKLSNLKKDYYDVCIVDIGSTLSGRNREEIFFKCIPKMKKTTIYVLDNGLSKHHYFNIWKWKLKDFQNILGNHYNMIDFDNAPFNKYAGTRILYPL
;
A
#
# COMPACT_ATOMS: atom_id res chain seq x y z
N MET A 1 -8.46 9.20 13.72
CA MET A 1 -8.34 8.50 15.03
C MET A 1 -7.27 7.43 14.83
N SER A 2 -6.08 7.62 15.40
CA SER A 2 -4.99 6.64 15.30
C SER A 2 -5.32 5.38 16.11
N ILE A 3 -4.92 4.21 15.60
CA ILE A 3 -5.05 2.96 16.36
C ILE A 3 -3.93 2.86 17.40
N LYS A 4 -4.25 2.24 18.53
CA LYS A 4 -3.27 1.93 19.56
C LYS A 4 -2.61 0.59 19.24
N PHE A 5 -1.31 0.59 19.04
CA PHE A 5 -0.54 -0.65 18.82
C PHE A 5 -0.47 -1.50 20.09
N THR A 6 -0.54 -2.81 19.93
CA THR A 6 -0.29 -3.76 21.02
C THR A 6 1.20 -3.83 21.36
N GLU A 7 1.55 -4.29 22.57
CA GLU A 7 2.94 -4.51 22.95
C GLU A 7 3.65 -5.48 21.99
N GLN A 8 2.96 -6.52 21.51
CA GLN A 8 3.49 -7.47 20.55
C GLN A 8 3.80 -6.80 19.21
N GLN A 9 2.93 -5.92 18.70
CA GLN A 9 3.16 -5.16 17.48
C GLN A 9 4.34 -4.20 17.63
N LEU A 10 4.42 -3.47 18.76
CA LEU A 10 5.53 -2.55 19.05
C LEU A 10 6.85 -3.29 19.17
N SER A 11 6.89 -4.38 19.92
CA SER A 11 8.07 -5.24 20.05
C SER A 11 8.53 -5.77 18.70
N TYR A 12 7.59 -6.23 17.88
CA TYR A 12 7.90 -6.72 16.54
C TYR A 12 8.47 -5.62 15.65
N MET A 13 7.89 -4.42 15.63
CA MET A 13 8.38 -3.27 14.86
C MET A 13 9.74 -2.74 15.36
N GLN A 14 10.07 -2.92 16.64
CA GLN A 14 11.37 -2.53 17.20
C GLN A 14 12.47 -3.54 16.91
N ASN A 15 12.14 -4.84 16.90
CA ASN A 15 13.10 -5.93 16.69
C ASN A 15 13.23 -6.27 15.20
N ALA A 16 13.76 -5.34 14.51
CA ALA A 16 13.84 -5.27 13.08
C ALA A 16 14.38 -6.50 12.34
N ARG A 17 15.26 -7.28 12.94
CA ARG A 17 15.87 -8.46 12.32
C ARG A 17 14.88 -9.61 12.08
N GLU A 18 13.75 -9.63 12.75
CA GLU A 18 12.72 -10.66 12.66
C GLU A 18 11.60 -10.33 11.63
N PHE A 19 11.61 -9.15 11.05
CA PHE A 19 10.62 -8.69 10.07
C PHE A 19 10.68 -9.43 8.71
N VAL A 20 11.41 -10.52 8.65
CA VAL A 20 11.77 -11.20 7.41
C VAL A 20 10.60 -11.92 6.71
N HIS A 21 9.43 -12.04 7.34
CA HIS A 21 8.33 -12.82 6.76
C HIS A 21 7.01 -12.06 6.75
N GLY A 22 6.51 -11.75 5.55
CA GLY A 22 5.18 -11.15 5.35
C GLY A 22 4.03 -11.91 6.03
N ARG A 23 4.19 -13.23 6.27
CA ARG A 23 3.25 -14.02 7.07
C ARG A 23 3.16 -13.52 8.52
N LYS A 24 4.29 -13.14 9.14
CA LYS A 24 4.28 -12.61 10.51
C LYS A 24 3.62 -11.24 10.58
N CYS A 25 3.83 -10.39 9.59
CA CYS A 25 3.12 -9.12 9.48
C CYS A 25 1.61 -9.35 9.37
N TYR A 26 1.17 -10.33 8.58
CA TYR A 26 -0.24 -10.69 8.48
C TYR A 26 -0.82 -11.16 9.84
N GLU A 27 -0.13 -12.06 10.56
CA GLU A 27 -0.56 -12.54 11.88
C GLU A 27 -0.68 -11.40 12.90
N LEU A 28 0.14 -10.38 12.78
CA LEU A 28 0.13 -9.18 13.63
C LEU A 28 -0.76 -8.07 13.09
N GLU A 29 -1.39 -8.27 11.94
CA GLU A 29 -2.19 -7.26 11.25
C GLU A 29 -1.42 -5.95 11.04
N LEU A 30 -0.19 -6.07 10.57
CA LEU A 30 0.70 -4.95 10.26
C LEU A 30 1.07 -4.94 8.77
N PRO A 31 1.24 -3.77 8.16
CA PRO A 31 1.84 -3.66 6.84
C PRO A 31 3.27 -4.22 6.83
N TRP A 32 3.65 -4.89 5.75
CA TRP A 32 5.03 -5.29 5.54
C TRP A 32 5.81 -4.19 4.83
N MET A 33 6.03 -3.09 5.52
CA MET A 33 6.72 -1.89 5.05
C MET A 33 7.55 -1.26 6.16
N ASP A 34 8.27 -0.18 5.88
CA ASP A 34 9.05 0.54 6.87
C ASP A 34 8.19 0.92 8.10
N LYS A 35 8.73 0.70 9.32
CA LYS A 35 8.00 0.95 10.57
C LYS A 35 7.61 2.41 10.75
N ASP A 36 8.50 3.34 10.36
CA ASP A 36 8.24 4.76 10.51
C ASP A 36 7.16 5.22 9.52
N ALA A 37 7.07 4.55 8.34
CA ALA A 37 5.94 4.70 7.43
C ALA A 37 4.62 4.20 8.05
N ILE A 38 4.64 3.08 8.79
CA ILE A 38 3.45 2.57 9.51
C ILE A 38 2.98 3.59 10.55
N PHE A 39 3.89 4.15 11.34
CA PHE A 39 3.54 5.19 12.32
C PHE A 39 2.99 6.43 11.65
N TRP A 40 3.65 6.91 10.58
CA TRP A 40 3.17 8.06 9.85
C TRP A 40 1.76 7.84 9.28
N LEU A 41 1.50 6.68 8.69
CA LEU A 41 0.17 6.32 8.15
C LEU A 41 -0.88 6.27 9.26
N ASN A 42 -0.55 5.66 10.41
CA ASN A 42 -1.45 5.62 11.56
C ASN A 42 -1.89 7.02 12.04
N ASP A 43 -0.98 8.00 11.96
CA ASP A 43 -1.24 9.35 12.44
C ASP A 43 -1.94 10.23 11.39
N ASN A 44 -1.80 9.93 10.10
CA ASN A 44 -2.28 10.79 9.01
C ASN A 44 -3.53 10.26 8.28
N LEU A 45 -3.86 8.97 8.40
CA LEU A 45 -5.07 8.43 7.81
C LEU A 45 -6.32 8.81 8.61
N LYS A 46 -7.47 8.93 7.93
CA LYS A 46 -8.72 9.38 8.53
C LYS A 46 -9.83 8.34 8.37
N PRO A 47 -10.77 8.24 9.34
CA PRO A 47 -11.84 7.24 9.31
C PRO A 47 -12.83 7.38 8.14
N ASN A 48 -12.88 8.52 7.49
CA ASN A 48 -13.72 8.76 6.32
C ASN A 48 -13.01 8.51 4.98
N TYR A 49 -11.75 8.04 5.00
CA TYR A 49 -11.00 7.76 3.77
C TYR A 49 -11.42 6.46 3.12
N ASN A 50 -11.40 6.43 1.80
CA ASN A 50 -11.57 5.25 0.98
C ASN A 50 -10.21 4.83 0.44
N CYS A 51 -9.83 3.58 0.66
CA CYS A 51 -8.53 3.03 0.29
C CYS A 51 -8.63 2.16 -0.96
N LEU A 52 -7.67 2.33 -1.87
CA LEU A 52 -7.40 1.41 -2.98
C LEU A 52 -6.04 0.77 -2.72
N GLU A 53 -6.00 -0.55 -2.65
CA GLU A 53 -4.81 -1.31 -2.33
C GLU A 53 -4.49 -2.34 -3.41
N PHE A 54 -3.22 -2.47 -3.73
CA PHE A 54 -2.67 -3.50 -4.62
C PHE A 54 -1.69 -4.35 -3.86
N GLY A 55 -2.05 -5.62 -3.62
CA GLY A 55 -1.40 -6.55 -2.70
C GLY A 55 -2.10 -6.57 -1.35
N SER A 56 -2.90 -7.63 -1.13
CA SER A 56 -3.66 -7.78 0.12
C SER A 56 -2.83 -8.49 1.19
N GLY A 57 -3.05 -8.15 2.47
CA GLY A 57 -2.35 -8.83 3.55
C GLY A 57 -2.55 -8.22 4.92
N GLY A 58 -1.49 -8.17 5.71
CA GLY A 58 -1.49 -7.50 7.01
C GLY A 58 -1.80 -6.02 6.89
N SER A 59 -1.39 -5.38 5.79
CA SER A 59 -1.73 -3.99 5.46
C SER A 59 -3.24 -3.79 5.33
N THR A 60 -3.95 -4.68 4.61
CA THR A 60 -5.41 -4.64 4.49
C THR A 60 -6.09 -4.63 5.85
N LEU A 61 -5.63 -5.51 6.76
CA LEU A 61 -6.21 -5.63 8.11
C LEU A 61 -5.88 -4.40 8.97
N PHE A 62 -4.68 -3.86 8.83
CA PHE A 62 -4.28 -2.62 9.50
C PHE A 62 -5.14 -1.44 9.05
N PHE A 63 -5.24 -1.21 7.74
CA PHE A 63 -6.00 -0.08 7.20
C PHE A 63 -7.49 -0.21 7.47
N ASN A 64 -8.05 -1.42 7.49
CA ASN A 64 -9.46 -1.65 7.84
C ASN A 64 -9.86 -1.12 9.22
N LYS A 65 -8.90 -1.01 10.15
CA LYS A 65 -9.13 -0.43 11.48
C LYS A 65 -9.21 1.09 11.45
N ILE A 66 -8.70 1.74 10.41
CA ILE A 66 -8.53 3.19 10.35
C ILE A 66 -9.50 3.83 9.35
N VAL A 67 -9.62 3.25 8.13
CA VAL A 67 -10.34 3.87 7.02
C VAL A 67 -11.79 3.41 6.92
N ASN A 68 -12.59 4.07 6.09
CA ASN A 68 -14.01 3.77 5.88
C ASN A 68 -14.21 2.45 5.15
N ASN A 69 -13.54 2.29 3.99
CA ASN A 69 -13.59 1.06 3.20
C ASN A 69 -12.29 0.85 2.43
N ILE A 70 -12.08 -0.40 2.03
CA ILE A 70 -10.92 -0.83 1.26
C ILE A 70 -11.39 -1.61 0.04
N ASN A 71 -10.89 -1.22 -1.13
CA ASN A 71 -10.97 -2.02 -2.34
C ASN A 71 -9.56 -2.56 -2.63
N THR A 72 -9.34 -3.85 -2.46
CA THR A 72 -8.01 -4.47 -2.55
C THR A 72 -7.96 -5.48 -3.69
N PHE A 73 -6.79 -5.55 -4.37
CA PHE A 73 -6.51 -6.46 -5.47
C PHE A 73 -5.37 -7.40 -5.09
N GLU A 74 -5.60 -8.71 -5.25
CA GLU A 74 -4.64 -9.75 -4.92
C GLU A 74 -4.39 -10.67 -6.12
N ALA A 75 -3.13 -11.00 -6.36
CA ALA A 75 -2.72 -11.83 -7.49
C ALA A 75 -2.44 -13.30 -7.12
N ASP A 76 -2.14 -13.59 -5.85
CA ASP A 76 -2.03 -14.96 -5.36
C ASP A 76 -3.41 -15.50 -4.99
N LYS A 77 -3.88 -16.52 -5.74
CA LYS A 77 -5.21 -17.09 -5.55
C LYS A 77 -5.39 -17.76 -4.18
N ASN A 78 -4.36 -18.44 -3.69
CA ASN A 78 -4.45 -19.13 -2.41
C ASN A 78 -4.50 -18.14 -1.25
N TRP A 79 -3.68 -17.08 -1.35
CA TRP A 79 -3.65 -15.99 -0.41
C TRP A 79 -4.98 -15.21 -0.41
N TYR A 80 -5.50 -14.87 -1.58
CA TYR A 80 -6.82 -14.25 -1.74
C TYR A 80 -7.93 -15.07 -1.08
N ASN A 81 -7.99 -16.39 -1.36
CA ASN A 81 -9.03 -17.27 -0.78
C ASN A 81 -8.94 -17.29 0.75
N MET A 82 -7.73 -17.43 1.29
CA MET A 82 -7.48 -17.45 2.73
C MET A 82 -7.91 -16.13 3.40
N LEU A 83 -7.56 -14.99 2.83
CA LEU A 83 -7.92 -13.69 3.38
C LEU A 83 -9.44 -13.49 3.38
N ARG A 84 -10.10 -13.79 2.27
CA ARG A 84 -11.54 -13.66 2.11
C ARG A 84 -12.32 -14.58 3.05
N GLU A 85 -11.85 -15.81 3.26
CA GLU A 85 -12.47 -16.75 4.18
C GLU A 85 -12.35 -16.29 5.64
N LYS A 86 -11.15 -15.86 6.04
CA LYS A 86 -10.86 -15.50 7.44
C LYS A 86 -11.32 -14.11 7.84
N HIS A 87 -11.37 -13.18 6.90
CA HIS A 87 -11.63 -11.76 7.14
C HIS A 87 -12.78 -11.23 6.28
N ASN A 88 -13.89 -11.99 6.21
CA ASN A 88 -15.10 -11.52 5.56
C ASN A 88 -15.66 -10.32 6.33
N ASN A 89 -15.57 -9.13 5.75
CA ASN A 89 -15.92 -7.87 6.36
C ASN A 89 -16.48 -6.94 5.29
N ASP A 90 -17.64 -6.36 5.56
CA ASP A 90 -18.36 -5.49 4.61
C ASP A 90 -17.57 -4.24 4.19
N LYS A 91 -16.55 -3.86 4.96
CA LYS A 91 -15.65 -2.75 4.61
C LYS A 91 -14.55 -3.13 3.62
N ILE A 92 -14.30 -4.42 3.39
CA ILE A 92 -13.21 -4.88 2.52
C ILE A 92 -13.78 -5.56 1.30
N ASN A 93 -13.56 -4.98 0.13
CA ASN A 93 -13.87 -5.59 -1.14
C ASN A 93 -12.61 -6.26 -1.72
N TYR A 94 -12.52 -7.57 -1.57
CA TYR A 94 -11.42 -8.37 -2.12
C TYR A 94 -11.64 -8.69 -3.59
N ASN A 95 -10.64 -8.43 -4.43
CA ASN A 95 -10.64 -8.72 -5.87
C ASN A 95 -9.45 -9.60 -6.21
N TYR A 96 -9.72 -10.83 -6.67
CA TYR A 96 -8.69 -11.65 -7.29
C TYR A 96 -8.39 -11.18 -8.70
N VAL A 97 -7.10 -11.15 -9.08
CA VAL A 97 -6.64 -10.85 -10.44
C VAL A 97 -5.52 -11.81 -10.82
N TYR A 98 -5.67 -12.50 -11.94
CA TYR A 98 -4.68 -13.47 -12.43
C TYR A 98 -3.70 -12.88 -13.45
N SER A 99 -3.94 -11.68 -13.94
CA SER A 99 -3.08 -11.00 -14.91
C SER A 99 -3.17 -9.48 -14.79
N GLN A 100 -2.15 -8.82 -15.32
CA GLN A 100 -2.13 -7.36 -15.40
C GLN A 100 -3.25 -6.80 -16.26
N ASN A 101 -3.55 -7.43 -17.39
CA ASN A 101 -4.63 -6.96 -18.26
C ASN A 101 -6.00 -7.02 -17.56
N GLU A 102 -6.24 -8.06 -16.76
CA GLU A 102 -7.44 -8.13 -15.92
C GLU A 102 -7.46 -7.05 -14.87
N LEU A 103 -6.34 -6.81 -14.18
CA LEU A 103 -6.23 -5.73 -13.19
C LEU A 103 -6.56 -4.38 -13.84
N ILE A 104 -5.94 -4.05 -14.98
CA ILE A 104 -6.18 -2.80 -15.70
C ILE A 104 -7.65 -2.69 -16.13
N SER A 105 -8.25 -3.79 -16.63
CA SER A 105 -9.66 -3.84 -16.96
C SER A 105 -10.55 -3.55 -15.77
N LYS A 106 -10.29 -4.18 -14.61
CA LYS A 106 -11.03 -3.92 -13.36
C LYS A 106 -10.83 -2.48 -12.87
N LEU A 107 -9.62 -1.93 -12.99
CA LEU A 107 -9.34 -0.53 -12.66
C LEU A 107 -10.17 0.43 -13.49
N SER A 108 -10.39 0.16 -14.78
CA SER A 108 -11.17 1.05 -15.66
C SER A 108 -12.60 1.24 -15.15
N ASN A 109 -13.17 0.22 -14.50
CA ASN A 109 -14.53 0.21 -13.97
C ASN A 109 -14.66 0.85 -12.59
N LEU A 110 -13.54 1.19 -11.92
CA LEU A 110 -13.60 1.85 -10.63
C LEU A 110 -14.11 3.30 -10.75
N LYS A 111 -14.73 3.76 -9.68
CA LYS A 111 -15.21 5.14 -9.56
C LYS A 111 -14.05 6.13 -9.66
N LYS A 112 -14.21 7.19 -10.46
CA LYS A 112 -13.23 8.27 -10.58
C LYS A 112 -13.32 9.21 -9.37
N ASP A 113 -12.20 9.88 -9.04
CA ASP A 113 -12.12 10.88 -7.97
C ASP A 113 -12.71 10.38 -6.63
N TYR A 114 -12.45 9.13 -6.28
CA TYR A 114 -13.13 8.48 -5.16
C TYR A 114 -12.20 8.10 -4.01
N TYR A 115 -10.98 7.63 -4.31
CA TYR A 115 -10.08 7.10 -3.30
C TYR A 115 -9.21 8.20 -2.70
N ASP A 116 -9.05 8.13 -1.38
CA ASP A 116 -8.23 9.05 -0.57
C ASP A 116 -6.83 8.49 -0.28
N VAL A 117 -6.68 7.17 -0.39
CA VAL A 117 -5.42 6.45 -0.17
C VAL A 117 -5.22 5.45 -1.29
N CYS A 118 -4.00 5.38 -1.84
CA CYS A 118 -3.58 4.40 -2.82
C CYS A 118 -2.30 3.71 -2.36
N ILE A 119 -2.36 2.38 -2.20
CA ILE A 119 -1.22 1.57 -1.74
C ILE A 119 -0.82 0.64 -2.89
N VAL A 120 0.45 0.71 -3.28
CA VAL A 120 0.98 -0.11 -4.38
C VAL A 120 2.07 -1.03 -3.84
N ASP A 121 1.65 -2.27 -3.52
CA ASP A 121 2.51 -3.33 -2.96
C ASP A 121 2.22 -4.73 -3.56
N ILE A 122 1.62 -4.81 -4.74
CA ILE A 122 1.27 -6.11 -5.34
C ILE A 122 2.50 -6.95 -5.66
N GLY A 123 2.43 -8.23 -5.29
CA GLY A 123 3.55 -9.17 -5.40
C GLY A 123 3.90 -9.61 -6.82
N SER A 124 4.93 -10.46 -6.90
CA SER A 124 5.64 -10.89 -8.12
C SER A 124 4.83 -11.73 -9.11
N THR A 125 3.69 -12.26 -8.76
CA THR A 125 2.85 -13.07 -9.65
C THR A 125 2.33 -12.29 -10.85
N LEU A 126 2.19 -10.97 -10.74
CA LEU A 126 1.91 -10.08 -11.88
C LEU A 126 3.19 -9.48 -12.51
N SER A 127 4.36 -10.14 -12.33
CA SER A 127 5.69 -9.62 -12.63
C SER A 127 5.94 -8.25 -11.97
N GLY A 128 6.70 -8.23 -10.89
CA GLY A 128 6.93 -7.04 -10.02
C GLY A 128 7.46 -5.76 -10.70
N ARG A 129 7.64 -5.77 -12.00
CA ARG A 129 8.00 -4.60 -12.82
C ARG A 129 6.81 -3.68 -13.14
N ASN A 130 5.59 -4.06 -12.77
CA ASN A 130 4.36 -3.40 -13.21
C ASN A 130 3.74 -2.48 -12.16
N ARG A 131 4.33 -2.34 -10.98
CA ARG A 131 3.84 -1.42 -9.95
C ARG A 131 3.79 0.03 -10.44
N GLU A 132 4.77 0.43 -11.26
CA GLU A 132 4.79 1.76 -11.89
C GLU A 132 3.59 1.97 -12.81
N GLU A 133 3.27 1.02 -13.68
CA GLU A 133 2.11 1.12 -14.56
C GLU A 133 0.80 1.16 -13.76
N ILE A 134 0.69 0.35 -12.70
CA ILE A 134 -0.47 0.36 -11.80
C ILE A 134 -0.62 1.75 -11.18
N PHE A 135 0.47 2.32 -10.66
CA PHE A 135 0.47 3.67 -10.10
C PHE A 135 -0.10 4.69 -11.09
N PHE A 136 0.40 4.72 -12.34
CA PHE A 136 -0.12 5.67 -13.34
C PHE A 136 -1.57 5.41 -13.73
N LYS A 137 -1.96 4.14 -13.85
CA LYS A 137 -3.33 3.76 -14.25
C LYS A 137 -4.36 4.06 -13.16
N CYS A 138 -3.96 4.08 -11.89
CA CYS A 138 -4.89 4.39 -10.81
C CYS A 138 -5.11 5.90 -10.60
N ILE A 139 -4.20 6.79 -11.01
CA ILE A 139 -4.30 8.24 -10.80
C ILE A 139 -5.69 8.82 -11.13
N PRO A 140 -6.34 8.47 -12.25
CA PRO A 140 -7.69 8.99 -12.57
C PRO A 140 -8.80 8.55 -11.62
N LYS A 141 -8.52 7.59 -10.73
CA LYS A 141 -9.47 7.08 -9.72
C LYS A 141 -9.29 7.79 -8.36
N MET A 142 -8.18 8.50 -8.22
CA MET A 142 -7.77 9.14 -7.00
C MET A 142 -8.32 10.56 -6.92
N LYS A 143 -8.61 11.01 -5.70
CA LYS A 143 -8.87 12.42 -5.42
C LYS A 143 -7.58 13.24 -5.57
N LYS A 144 -7.70 14.54 -5.76
CA LYS A 144 -6.55 15.45 -5.79
C LYS A 144 -5.78 15.52 -4.45
N THR A 145 -6.38 15.03 -3.38
CA THR A 145 -5.82 15.00 -2.02
C THR A 145 -5.41 13.59 -1.59
N THR A 146 -5.18 12.68 -2.53
CA THR A 146 -4.85 11.28 -2.22
C THR A 146 -3.45 11.14 -1.63
N ILE A 147 -3.33 10.29 -0.62
CA ILE A 147 -2.06 9.80 -0.10
C ILE A 147 -1.67 8.56 -0.92
N TYR A 148 -0.50 8.59 -1.55
CA TYR A 148 0.05 7.43 -2.27
C TYR A 148 1.15 6.79 -1.43
N VAL A 149 1.07 5.48 -1.26
CA VAL A 149 2.06 4.66 -0.56
C VAL A 149 2.68 3.71 -1.57
N LEU A 150 3.96 3.92 -1.88
CA LEU A 150 4.72 3.12 -2.83
C LEU A 150 5.69 2.24 -2.04
N ASP A 151 5.28 1.01 -1.74
CA ASP A 151 6.16 0.07 -1.06
C ASP A 151 7.26 -0.41 -2.00
N ASN A 152 8.49 -0.52 -1.48
CA ASN A 152 9.71 -0.69 -2.27
C ASN A 152 9.95 0.44 -3.28
N GLY A 153 9.36 1.61 -3.08
CA GLY A 153 9.47 2.79 -3.94
C GLY A 153 10.89 3.34 -4.08
N LEU A 154 11.80 2.96 -3.17
CA LEU A 154 13.22 3.33 -3.16
C LEU A 154 14.13 2.22 -3.70
N SER A 155 13.57 1.06 -4.07
CA SER A 155 14.35 -0.08 -4.53
C SER A 155 14.93 0.13 -5.93
N LYS A 156 16.26 0.03 -6.05
CA LYS A 156 16.99 0.09 -7.33
C LYS A 156 16.68 -1.10 -8.25
N HIS A 157 16.13 -2.18 -7.72
CA HIS A 157 16.27 -3.48 -8.36
C HIS A 157 14.99 -4.11 -8.90
N HIS A 158 13.77 -3.74 -8.44
CA HIS A 158 12.68 -4.68 -8.71
C HIS A 158 11.32 -4.13 -9.14
N TYR A 159 10.82 -2.99 -8.62
CA TYR A 159 9.39 -2.75 -8.76
C TYR A 159 9.00 -1.44 -9.43
N PHE A 160 9.83 -0.41 -9.33
CA PHE A 160 9.57 0.90 -9.90
C PHE A 160 10.79 1.46 -10.63
N ASN A 161 10.65 1.88 -11.89
CA ASN A 161 11.66 2.70 -12.55
C ASN A 161 11.68 4.13 -11.99
N ILE A 162 10.62 4.51 -11.29
CA ILE A 162 10.45 5.83 -10.65
C ILE A 162 11.22 5.98 -9.33
N TRP A 163 12.03 5.01 -8.90
CA TRP A 163 12.83 5.12 -7.68
C TRP A 163 13.79 6.33 -7.68
N LYS A 164 14.23 6.76 -8.87
CA LYS A 164 15.09 7.94 -9.05
C LYS A 164 14.33 9.25 -9.01
N TRP A 165 13.01 9.21 -9.10
CA TRP A 165 12.21 10.40 -9.17
C TRP A 165 12.32 11.21 -7.88
N LYS A 166 12.44 12.52 -8.08
CA LYS A 166 12.40 13.51 -7.01
C LYS A 166 10.98 14.07 -6.88
N LEU A 167 10.73 14.81 -5.81
CA LEU A 167 9.45 15.45 -5.58
C LEU A 167 8.93 16.20 -6.81
N LYS A 168 9.80 16.90 -7.53
CA LYS A 168 9.39 17.67 -8.73
C LYS A 168 8.82 16.80 -9.84
N ASP A 169 9.33 15.59 -10.01
CA ASP A 169 8.83 14.66 -11.03
C ASP A 169 7.40 14.21 -10.69
N PHE A 170 7.12 13.91 -9.43
CA PHE A 170 5.77 13.60 -8.97
C PHE A 170 4.84 14.81 -9.04
N GLN A 171 5.32 16.00 -8.68
CA GLN A 171 4.54 17.23 -8.76
C GLN A 171 4.12 17.57 -10.19
N ASN A 172 4.92 17.24 -11.20
CA ASN A 172 4.56 17.43 -12.60
C ASN A 172 3.34 16.59 -13.01
N ILE A 173 3.07 15.48 -12.32
CA ILE A 173 1.97 14.56 -12.63
C ILE A 173 0.80 14.75 -11.67
N LEU A 174 1.07 14.85 -10.39
CA LEU A 174 0.05 14.91 -9.34
C LEU A 174 -0.38 16.34 -8.98
N GLY A 175 0.47 17.32 -9.29
CA GLY A 175 0.26 18.75 -8.96
C GLY A 175 1.26 19.27 -7.92
N ASN A 176 1.53 20.57 -7.97
CA ASN A 176 2.54 21.23 -7.13
C ASN A 176 2.21 21.22 -5.62
N HIS A 177 0.99 20.85 -5.25
CA HIS A 177 0.55 20.74 -3.85
C HIS A 177 0.94 19.41 -3.19
N TYR A 178 1.69 18.54 -3.87
CA TYR A 178 2.18 17.29 -3.29
C TYR A 178 3.55 17.48 -2.64
N ASN A 179 3.72 16.79 -1.53
CA ASN A 179 5.00 16.59 -0.85
C ASN A 179 5.38 15.09 -0.87
N MET A 180 6.60 14.77 -0.44
CA MET A 180 7.14 13.42 -0.47
C MET A 180 7.97 13.15 0.77
N ILE A 181 7.79 11.96 1.36
CA ILE A 181 8.65 11.43 2.41
C ILE A 181 9.15 10.06 1.98
N ASP A 182 10.45 9.84 2.15
CA ASP A 182 11.11 8.58 1.95
C ASP A 182 11.49 7.99 3.30
N PHE A 183 10.99 6.80 3.59
CA PHE A 183 11.32 6.00 4.76
C PHE A 183 12.30 4.90 4.34
N ASP A 184 13.58 5.10 4.63
CA ASP A 184 14.68 4.23 4.24
C ASP A 184 15.47 3.73 5.47
N ASN A 185 14.84 3.72 6.63
CA ASN A 185 15.43 3.23 7.87
C ASN A 185 15.34 1.70 8.01
N ALA A 186 15.17 1.01 6.90
CA ALA A 186 14.94 -0.41 6.91
C ALA A 186 16.20 -1.21 7.27
N PRO A 187 16.38 -1.62 8.53
CA PRO A 187 17.25 -2.74 8.82
C PRO A 187 16.68 -4.05 8.25
N PHE A 188 15.45 -4.04 7.71
CA PHE A 188 14.62 -5.20 7.42
C PHE A 188 14.77 -5.77 6.04
N ASN A 189 15.07 -4.90 5.11
CA ASN A 189 15.16 -5.33 3.72
C ASN A 189 16.14 -4.40 3.01
N LYS A 190 17.30 -4.92 2.62
CA LYS A 190 18.27 -4.19 1.78
C LYS A 190 17.66 -3.63 0.49
N TYR A 191 16.37 -3.91 0.24
CA TYR A 191 15.70 -3.65 -1.02
C TYR A 191 14.41 -2.82 -0.89
N ALA A 192 13.99 -2.44 0.33
CA ALA A 192 12.65 -1.93 0.55
C ALA A 192 12.64 -0.68 1.41
N GLY A 193 12.63 0.47 0.77
CA GLY A 193 12.19 1.70 1.41
C GLY A 193 10.76 2.03 0.96
N THR A 194 9.96 2.59 1.86
CA THR A 194 8.59 3.04 1.57
C THR A 194 8.60 4.52 1.22
N ARG A 195 8.02 4.87 0.08
CA ARG A 195 7.82 6.27 -0.34
C ARG A 195 6.37 6.66 -0.15
N ILE A 196 6.12 7.79 0.49
CA ILE A 196 4.78 8.36 0.64
C ILE A 196 4.72 9.73 -0.06
N LEU A 197 3.72 9.87 -0.94
CA LEU A 197 3.36 11.15 -1.55
C LEU A 197 2.05 11.61 -0.90
N TYR A 198 2.00 12.86 -0.43
CA TYR A 198 0.85 13.38 0.28
C TYR A 198 0.60 14.85 -0.07
N PRO A 199 -0.66 15.30 -0.03
CA PRO A 199 -1.00 16.71 -0.26
C PRO A 199 -0.55 17.59 0.91
N LEU A 200 -0.18 18.84 0.60
CA LEU A 200 0.12 19.91 1.59
C LEU A 200 -1.15 20.46 2.22
#